data_2d67364b6ad2c52186f579b3297dbc4e
#
_entry.id   2d67364b6ad2c52186f579b3297dbc4e
#
_cell.length_a   1.000
_cell.length_b   1.000
_cell.length_c   1.000
_cell.angle_alpha   90.00
_cell.angle_beta   90.00
_cell.angle_gamma   90.00
#
_symmetry.space_group_name_H-M   'P 1'
#
loop_
_entity.id
_entity.type
_entity.pdbx_description
1 polymer ?
#
loop_
_entity_poly.entity_id
_entity_poly.type
_entity_poly.pdbx_seq_one_letter_code
_entity_poly.pdbx_strand_id
1 'polypeptide(L)'
;MAIGYNLAEKRNLAFSSNSNSNGICVFISHVKDDKPLAISIGEYIKKAGYNIYLDIEDDVLQKAASASDAAKITACIEKGIEASTHVMCIVSERTVRSWWVPYEIGFSKKCGKGISSLTHKDTSTMPEYLQIGFLIRGIKGLNSYLESIKADVKKFSVSIPGTLTSEYTNNHPLEAYLEKYR
;
A
#
# COMPACT_ATOMS: atom_id res chain seq x y z
N MET A 1 13.11 16.47 -0.92
CA MET A 1 11.91 15.83 -0.33
C MET A 1 12.33 14.68 0.57
N ALA A 2 11.67 14.48 1.71
CA ALA A 2 11.90 13.28 2.51
C ALA A 2 11.26 12.09 1.78
N ILE A 3 12.05 11.04 1.54
CA ILE A 3 11.58 9.79 0.93
C ILE A 3 11.07 8.89 2.05
N GLY A 4 9.94 8.22 1.84
CA GLY A 4 9.41 7.22 2.76
C GLY A 4 10.24 5.93 2.76
N TYR A 5 9.98 5.07 3.75
CA TYR A 5 10.69 3.80 3.94
C TYR A 5 9.73 2.62 3.86
N ASN A 6 10.26 1.44 3.50
CA ASN A 6 9.53 0.20 3.70
C ASN A 6 9.80 -0.31 5.13
N LEU A 7 8.79 -0.33 5.97
CA LEU A 7 8.91 -0.74 7.37
C LEU A 7 9.03 -2.27 7.55
N ALA A 8 8.77 -3.06 6.51
CA ALA A 8 9.01 -4.50 6.51
C ALA A 8 10.50 -4.85 6.57
N GLU A 9 11.37 -3.96 6.08
CA GLU A 9 12.81 -4.12 6.22
C GLU A 9 13.25 -3.93 7.67
N LYS A 10 13.98 -4.90 8.24
CA LYS A 10 14.44 -4.88 9.65
C LYS A 10 15.16 -3.60 10.07
N ARG A 11 15.85 -2.94 9.13
CA ARG A 11 16.58 -1.67 9.37
C ARG A 11 15.65 -0.51 9.64
N ASN A 12 14.44 -0.53 9.07
CA ASN A 12 13.53 0.61 9.09
C ASN A 12 12.60 0.63 10.31
N LEU A 13 12.43 -0.50 11.01
CA LEU A 13 11.64 -0.55 12.26
C LEU A 13 12.25 0.31 13.37
N ALA A 14 13.60 0.42 13.41
CA ALA A 14 14.31 1.27 14.38
C ALA A 14 14.20 2.78 14.06
N PHE A 15 13.91 3.14 12.81
CA PHE A 15 13.77 4.53 12.36
C PHE A 15 12.34 5.05 12.40
N SER A 16 11.36 4.19 12.64
CA SER A 16 9.93 4.53 12.67
C SER A 16 9.59 5.60 13.73
N SER A 17 10.38 5.70 14.80
CA SER A 17 10.21 6.70 15.85
C SER A 17 10.75 8.10 15.49
N ASN A 18 11.60 8.21 14.45
CA ASN A 18 12.28 9.46 14.06
C ASN A 18 12.06 9.86 12.58
N SER A 19 11.23 9.16 11.83
CA SER A 19 11.05 9.46 10.41
C SER A 19 10.11 10.66 10.21
N ASN A 20 10.53 11.60 9.35
CA ASN A 20 9.74 12.75 8.86
C ASN A 20 8.49 12.36 8.03
N SER A 21 8.14 11.07 7.96
CA SER A 21 6.86 10.63 7.44
C SER A 21 5.81 11.05 8.45
N ASN A 22 4.88 11.87 8.09
CA ASN A 22 3.75 12.40 8.88
C ASN A 22 2.94 11.32 9.66
N GLY A 23 3.58 10.26 10.14
CA GLY A 23 2.98 9.11 10.79
C GLY A 23 2.17 8.20 9.85
N ILE A 24 2.15 8.45 8.53
CA ILE A 24 1.42 7.64 7.56
C ILE A 24 2.30 6.47 7.11
N CYS A 25 1.75 5.26 7.25
CA CYS A 25 2.29 4.05 6.68
C CYS A 25 1.17 3.30 5.93
N VAL A 26 1.43 2.93 4.68
CA VAL A 26 0.48 2.20 3.83
C VAL A 26 0.92 0.75 3.71
N PHE A 27 0.11 -0.18 4.26
CA PHE A 27 0.26 -1.60 4.00
C PHE A 27 -0.21 -1.91 2.58
N ILE A 28 0.62 -2.56 1.77
CA ILE A 28 0.30 -2.90 0.38
C ILE A 28 -0.09 -4.38 0.31
N SER A 29 -1.40 -4.64 0.35
CA SER A 29 -1.99 -5.96 0.15
C SER A 29 -1.98 -6.31 -1.34
N HIS A 30 -1.45 -7.49 -1.70
CA HIS A 30 -1.35 -7.92 -3.09
C HIS A 30 -1.29 -9.45 -3.19
N VAL A 31 -1.58 -9.99 -4.35
CA VAL A 31 -1.32 -11.41 -4.64
C VAL A 31 0.11 -11.59 -5.17
N LYS A 32 0.70 -12.76 -4.93
CA LYS A 32 2.09 -13.07 -5.29
C LYS A 32 2.45 -12.71 -6.73
N ASP A 33 1.54 -12.96 -7.66
CA ASP A 33 1.76 -12.72 -9.09
C ASP A 33 1.77 -11.23 -9.46
N ASP A 34 1.25 -10.36 -8.59
CA ASP A 34 1.23 -8.91 -8.77
C ASP A 34 2.42 -8.22 -8.06
N LYS A 35 3.41 -9.00 -7.60
CA LYS A 35 4.62 -8.50 -6.94
C LYS A 35 5.33 -7.36 -7.69
N PRO A 36 5.56 -7.41 -9.02
CA PRO A 36 6.21 -6.33 -9.74
C PRO A 36 5.40 -5.02 -9.68
N LEU A 37 4.07 -5.12 -9.76
CA LEU A 37 3.17 -3.98 -9.62
C LEU A 37 3.20 -3.42 -8.20
N ALA A 38 3.17 -4.29 -7.18
CA ALA A 38 3.24 -3.89 -5.78
C ALA A 38 4.53 -3.13 -5.46
N ILE A 39 5.67 -3.59 -5.98
CA ILE A 39 6.96 -2.90 -5.87
C ILE A 39 6.88 -1.51 -6.53
N SER A 40 6.38 -1.42 -7.77
CA SER A 40 6.30 -0.14 -8.50
C SER A 40 5.41 0.88 -7.78
N ILE A 41 4.28 0.43 -7.23
CA ILE A 41 3.38 1.27 -6.43
C ILE A 41 4.05 1.67 -5.12
N GLY A 42 4.72 0.73 -4.44
CA GLY A 42 5.45 1.00 -3.20
C GLY A 42 6.52 2.08 -3.38
N GLU A 43 7.33 1.97 -4.44
CA GLU A 43 8.34 2.98 -4.77
C GLU A 43 7.70 4.35 -5.06
N TYR A 44 6.56 4.36 -5.76
CA TYR A 44 5.82 5.59 -6.02
C TYR A 44 5.32 6.25 -4.74
N ILE A 45 4.73 5.48 -3.82
CA ILE A 45 4.25 5.94 -2.52
C ILE A 45 5.40 6.45 -1.64
N LYS A 46 6.55 5.75 -1.64
CA LYS A 46 7.76 6.21 -0.92
C LYS A 46 8.28 7.54 -1.46
N LYS A 47 8.33 7.71 -2.78
CA LYS A 47 8.70 8.99 -3.41
C LYS A 47 7.74 10.12 -3.04
N ALA A 48 6.47 9.81 -2.79
CA ALA A 48 5.47 10.75 -2.26
C ALA A 48 5.72 11.16 -0.80
N GLY A 49 6.71 10.54 -0.13
CA GLY A 49 7.07 10.87 1.25
C GLY A 49 6.30 10.07 2.30
N TYR A 50 5.64 8.96 1.92
CA TYR A 50 4.93 8.08 2.85
C TYR A 50 5.72 6.80 3.12
N ASN A 51 5.61 6.28 4.34
CA ASN A 51 6.10 4.95 4.61
C ASN A 51 5.17 3.90 4.01
N ILE A 52 5.71 2.75 3.69
CA ILE A 52 4.95 1.58 3.28
C ILE A 52 5.27 0.40 4.18
N TYR A 53 4.40 -0.59 4.19
CA TYR A 53 4.69 -1.94 4.61
C TYR A 53 4.40 -2.87 3.43
N LEU A 54 5.47 -3.35 2.82
CA LEU A 54 5.39 -4.29 1.70
C LEU A 54 6.13 -5.55 2.11
N ASP A 55 5.39 -6.61 2.32
CA ASP A 55 5.81 -7.87 2.95
C ASP A 55 6.82 -8.69 2.15
N ILE A 56 7.04 -8.34 0.89
CA ILE A 56 8.01 -8.99 0.00
C ILE A 56 9.43 -9.01 0.61
N GLU A 57 9.75 -8.00 1.41
CA GLU A 57 11.05 -7.80 2.05
C GLU A 57 11.05 -8.23 3.53
N ASP A 58 9.95 -8.82 4.00
CA ASP A 58 9.88 -9.42 5.34
C ASP A 58 10.50 -10.83 5.33
N ASP A 59 11.76 -10.92 5.77
CA ASP A 59 12.49 -12.19 5.86
C ASP A 59 11.78 -13.24 6.73
N VAL A 60 11.04 -12.81 7.75
CA VAL A 60 10.33 -13.71 8.67
C VAL A 60 9.14 -14.31 7.95
N LEU A 61 8.40 -13.49 7.21
CA LEU A 61 7.28 -13.94 6.39
C LEU A 61 7.74 -14.90 5.29
N GLN A 62 8.83 -14.56 4.58
CA GLN A 62 9.35 -15.41 3.51
C GLN A 62 9.80 -16.78 4.04
N LYS A 63 10.44 -16.83 5.21
CA LYS A 63 10.82 -18.09 5.89
C LYS A 63 9.60 -18.87 6.34
N ALA A 64 8.59 -18.22 6.91
CA ALA A 64 7.34 -18.85 7.33
C ALA A 64 6.58 -19.42 6.12
N ALA A 65 6.53 -18.69 5.01
CA ALA A 65 5.91 -19.15 3.76
C ALA A 65 6.63 -20.38 3.19
N SER A 66 7.98 -20.38 3.20
CA SER A 66 8.79 -21.51 2.75
C SER A 66 8.59 -22.78 3.64
N ALA A 67 8.32 -22.57 4.91
CA ALA A 67 8.04 -23.65 5.87
C ALA A 67 6.56 -24.05 5.93
N SER A 68 5.68 -23.39 5.16
CA SER A 68 4.21 -23.53 5.21
C SER A 68 3.64 -23.34 6.63
N ASP A 69 4.27 -22.47 7.43
CA ASP A 69 3.86 -22.16 8.80
C ASP A 69 2.76 -21.09 8.80
N ALA A 70 1.51 -21.53 8.68
CA ALA A 70 0.36 -20.66 8.59
C ALA A 70 0.21 -19.71 9.79
N ALA A 71 0.56 -20.16 11.00
CA ALA A 71 0.45 -19.33 12.19
C ALA A 71 1.46 -18.16 12.15
N LYS A 72 2.70 -18.42 11.74
CA LYS A 72 3.71 -17.36 11.57
C LYS A 72 3.38 -16.43 10.42
N ILE A 73 2.89 -16.94 9.29
CA ILE A 73 2.42 -16.11 8.17
C ILE A 73 1.37 -15.13 8.67
N THR A 74 0.33 -15.63 9.35
CA THR A 74 -0.75 -14.83 9.92
C THR A 74 -0.21 -13.75 10.86
N ALA A 75 0.66 -14.12 11.81
CA ALA A 75 1.24 -13.17 12.75
C ALA A 75 2.10 -12.07 12.08
N CYS A 76 2.82 -12.39 11.00
CA CYS A 76 3.58 -11.39 10.23
C CYS A 76 2.66 -10.41 9.51
N ILE A 77 1.58 -10.91 8.88
CA ILE A 77 0.57 -10.08 8.20
C ILE A 77 -0.10 -9.14 9.21
N GLU A 78 -0.58 -9.68 10.34
CA GLU A 78 -1.22 -8.90 11.40
C GLU A 78 -0.31 -7.79 11.91
N LYS A 79 0.95 -8.12 12.22
CA LYS A 79 1.96 -7.15 12.66
C LYS A 79 2.17 -6.03 11.63
N GLY A 80 2.24 -6.37 10.33
CA GLY A 80 2.38 -5.39 9.27
C GLY A 80 1.17 -4.44 9.19
N ILE A 81 -0.04 -4.98 9.29
CA ILE A 81 -1.27 -4.20 9.29
C ILE A 81 -1.35 -3.33 10.55
N GLU A 82 -1.02 -3.86 11.73
CA GLU A 82 -1.00 -3.09 12.99
C GLU A 82 -0.03 -1.92 12.94
N ALA A 83 1.17 -2.12 12.37
CA ALA A 83 2.19 -1.09 12.19
C ALA A 83 1.80 -0.03 11.15
N SER A 84 0.77 -0.26 10.36
CA SER A 84 0.31 0.64 9.30
C SER A 84 -0.88 1.49 9.74
N THR A 85 -1.09 2.62 9.08
CA THR A 85 -2.27 3.49 9.28
C THR A 85 -3.34 3.24 8.24
N HIS A 86 -2.92 2.88 7.04
CA HIS A 86 -3.78 2.62 5.88
C HIS A 86 -3.42 1.27 5.25
N VAL A 87 -4.41 0.68 4.59
CA VAL A 87 -4.23 -0.54 3.79
C VAL A 87 -4.70 -0.25 2.37
N MET A 88 -3.84 -0.49 1.41
CA MET A 88 -4.14 -0.40 -0.01
C MET A 88 -4.10 -1.81 -0.60
N CYS A 89 -5.22 -2.32 -1.07
CA CYS A 89 -5.28 -3.57 -1.81
C CYS A 89 -5.09 -3.31 -3.30
N ILE A 90 -4.11 -3.97 -3.90
CA ILE A 90 -3.95 -4.01 -5.35
C ILE A 90 -4.90 -5.06 -5.90
N VAL A 91 -5.82 -4.63 -6.75
CA VAL A 91 -6.87 -5.48 -7.31
C VAL A 91 -6.56 -5.79 -8.76
N SER A 92 -6.34 -7.07 -9.05
CA SER A 92 -6.21 -7.64 -10.39
C SER A 92 -7.20 -8.78 -10.58
N GLU A 93 -7.31 -9.33 -11.79
CA GLU A 93 -8.11 -10.55 -12.06
C GLU A 93 -7.69 -11.75 -11.20
N ARG A 94 -6.47 -11.73 -10.63
CA ARG A 94 -5.95 -12.79 -9.76
C ARG A 94 -6.42 -12.65 -8.31
N THR A 95 -6.81 -11.45 -7.89
CA THR A 95 -7.21 -11.13 -6.50
C THR A 95 -8.40 -11.98 -6.04
N VAL A 96 -9.35 -12.29 -6.95
CA VAL A 96 -10.52 -13.14 -6.66
C VAL A 96 -10.15 -14.54 -6.15
N ARG A 97 -8.94 -15.02 -6.46
CA ARG A 97 -8.44 -16.35 -6.07
C ARG A 97 -7.58 -16.32 -4.82
N SER A 98 -7.37 -15.16 -4.22
CA SER A 98 -6.56 -15.03 -3.02
C SER A 98 -7.33 -15.47 -1.77
N TRP A 99 -6.67 -16.26 -0.93
CA TRP A 99 -7.16 -16.59 0.40
C TRP A 99 -6.71 -15.55 1.44
N TRP A 100 -5.57 -14.89 1.21
CA TRP A 100 -4.98 -13.96 2.16
C TRP A 100 -5.60 -12.56 2.08
N VAL A 101 -5.89 -12.06 0.88
CA VAL A 101 -6.46 -10.71 0.70
C VAL A 101 -7.76 -10.50 1.50
N PRO A 102 -8.76 -11.40 1.47
CA PRO A 102 -9.95 -11.26 2.31
C PRO A 102 -9.63 -11.20 3.82
N TYR A 103 -8.67 -12.00 4.26
CA TYR A 103 -8.22 -11.99 5.65
C TYR A 103 -7.59 -10.64 6.03
N GLU A 104 -6.66 -10.14 5.22
CA GLU A 104 -5.98 -8.85 5.42
C GLU A 104 -6.98 -7.70 5.49
N ILE A 105 -7.96 -7.66 4.59
CA ILE A 105 -9.00 -6.62 4.56
C ILE A 105 -9.91 -6.73 5.79
N GLY A 106 -10.32 -7.93 6.16
CA GLY A 106 -11.14 -8.16 7.36
C GLY A 106 -10.42 -7.73 8.64
N PHE A 107 -9.16 -8.11 8.80
CA PHE A 107 -8.34 -7.72 9.94
C PHE A 107 -8.08 -6.20 9.96
N SER A 108 -7.82 -5.61 8.80
CA SER A 108 -7.64 -4.15 8.65
C SER A 108 -8.88 -3.37 9.10
N LYS A 109 -10.07 -3.84 8.71
CA LYS A 109 -11.34 -3.26 9.14
C LYS A 109 -11.52 -3.35 10.65
N LYS A 110 -11.22 -4.51 11.24
CA LYS A 110 -11.26 -4.71 12.70
C LYS A 110 -10.34 -3.75 13.42
N CYS A 111 -9.14 -3.51 12.88
CA CYS A 111 -8.15 -2.58 13.44
C CYS A 111 -8.44 -1.10 13.15
N GLY A 112 -9.56 -0.77 12.51
CA GLY A 112 -9.94 0.62 12.21
C GLY A 112 -9.01 1.32 11.21
N LYS A 113 -8.33 0.57 10.33
CA LYS A 113 -7.43 1.13 9.33
C LYS A 113 -8.21 1.77 8.18
N GLY A 114 -7.63 2.81 7.57
CA GLY A 114 -8.15 3.36 6.31
C GLY A 114 -7.95 2.33 5.19
N ILE A 115 -9.03 1.84 4.57
CA ILE A 115 -8.98 0.81 3.53
C ILE A 115 -9.19 1.47 2.17
N SER A 116 -8.34 1.10 1.20
CA SER A 116 -8.46 1.49 -0.20
C SER A 116 -8.19 0.32 -1.14
N SER A 117 -8.77 0.38 -2.33
CA SER A 117 -8.63 -0.63 -3.38
C SER A 117 -8.16 0.05 -4.66
N LEU A 118 -6.94 -0.27 -5.12
CA LEU A 118 -6.34 0.24 -6.34
C LEU A 118 -6.47 -0.80 -7.46
N THR A 119 -7.24 -0.49 -8.49
CA THR A 119 -7.49 -1.42 -9.60
C THR A 119 -6.39 -1.36 -10.67
N HIS A 120 -5.87 -2.54 -11.04
CA HIS A 120 -5.08 -2.71 -12.27
C HIS A 120 -5.94 -2.36 -13.50
N LYS A 121 -5.36 -1.79 -14.54
CA LYS A 121 -6.09 -1.33 -15.75
C LYS A 121 -6.93 -2.41 -16.45
N ASP A 122 -6.46 -3.66 -16.41
CA ASP A 122 -7.12 -4.79 -17.07
C ASP A 122 -8.12 -5.52 -16.16
N THR A 123 -8.43 -4.96 -14.96
CA THR A 123 -9.35 -5.58 -14.01
C THR A 123 -10.79 -5.27 -14.39
N SER A 124 -11.56 -6.31 -14.70
CA SER A 124 -12.99 -6.22 -15.01
C SER A 124 -13.88 -6.49 -13.79
N THR A 125 -13.43 -7.31 -12.86
CA THR A 125 -14.20 -7.79 -11.72
C THR A 125 -13.60 -7.32 -10.40
N MET A 126 -14.43 -6.70 -9.56
CA MET A 126 -14.05 -6.32 -8.20
C MET A 126 -14.80 -7.15 -7.19
N PRO A 127 -14.11 -7.91 -6.31
CA PRO A 127 -14.74 -8.59 -5.19
C PRO A 127 -15.51 -7.63 -4.28
N GLU A 128 -16.70 -8.04 -3.82
CA GLU A 128 -17.58 -7.18 -3.04
C GLU A 128 -16.93 -6.67 -1.75
N TYR A 129 -16.15 -7.50 -1.07
CA TYR A 129 -15.45 -7.12 0.16
C TYR A 129 -14.39 -6.02 -0.04
N LEU A 130 -13.95 -5.75 -1.28
CA LEU A 130 -13.04 -4.66 -1.62
C LEU A 130 -13.76 -3.34 -1.90
N GLN A 131 -15.08 -3.35 -1.99
CA GLN A 131 -15.90 -2.15 -2.21
C GLN A 131 -16.20 -1.39 -0.91
N ILE A 132 -15.79 -1.92 0.25
CA ILE A 132 -16.02 -1.29 1.56
C ILE A 132 -15.11 -0.08 1.85
N GLY A 133 -14.04 0.09 1.07
CA GLY A 133 -13.05 1.15 1.22
C GLY A 133 -13.10 2.18 0.09
N PHE A 134 -12.08 3.02 0.05
CA PHE A 134 -11.92 4.03 -1.00
C PHE A 134 -11.47 3.36 -2.31
N LEU A 135 -12.24 3.53 -3.38
CA LEU A 135 -11.92 2.95 -4.68
C LEU A 135 -11.02 3.90 -5.49
N ILE A 136 -9.83 3.41 -5.84
CA ILE A 136 -8.82 4.14 -6.59
C ILE A 136 -8.74 3.56 -8.00
N ARG A 137 -8.89 4.42 -9.01
CA ARG A 137 -8.74 4.05 -10.41
C ARG A 137 -7.70 4.95 -11.07
N GLY A 138 -6.76 4.30 -11.75
CA GLY A 138 -5.72 4.98 -12.52
C GLY A 138 -4.76 5.84 -11.67
N ILE A 139 -3.83 6.48 -12.36
CA ILE A 139 -2.76 7.26 -11.75
C ILE A 139 -3.31 8.53 -11.07
N LYS A 140 -4.25 9.19 -11.71
CA LYS A 140 -4.89 10.40 -11.15
C LYS A 140 -5.62 10.10 -9.85
N GLY A 141 -6.37 8.98 -9.81
CA GLY A 141 -7.05 8.52 -8.60
C GLY A 141 -6.06 8.20 -7.46
N LEU A 142 -4.93 7.56 -7.78
CA LEU A 142 -3.88 7.28 -6.81
C LEU A 142 -3.30 8.58 -6.22
N ASN A 143 -3.01 9.57 -7.05
CA ASN A 143 -2.50 10.86 -6.60
C ASN A 143 -3.50 11.59 -5.69
N SER A 144 -4.77 11.63 -6.09
CA SER A 144 -5.83 12.25 -5.29
C SER A 144 -6.01 11.53 -3.94
N TYR A 145 -5.91 10.21 -3.92
CA TYR A 145 -5.94 9.44 -2.67
C TYR A 145 -4.74 9.79 -1.77
N LEU A 146 -3.53 9.80 -2.30
CA LEU A 146 -2.33 10.16 -1.53
C LEU A 146 -2.42 11.59 -0.96
N GLU A 147 -2.99 12.53 -1.71
CA GLU A 147 -3.25 13.88 -1.22
C GLU A 147 -4.31 13.90 -0.10
N SER A 148 -5.38 13.08 -0.21
CA SER A 148 -6.44 13.02 0.80
C SER A 148 -5.94 12.50 2.14
N ILE A 149 -5.16 11.41 2.16
CA ILE A 149 -4.61 10.87 3.40
C ILE A 149 -3.58 11.81 4.05
N LYS A 150 -2.91 12.66 3.25
CA LYS A 150 -2.04 13.72 3.75
C LYS A 150 -2.85 14.84 4.43
N ALA A 151 -4.00 15.19 3.89
CA ALA A 151 -4.85 16.24 4.45
C ALA A 151 -5.42 15.86 5.81
N ASP A 152 -5.73 14.57 6.02
CA ASP A 152 -6.25 14.07 7.31
C ASP A 152 -5.21 14.21 8.44
N VAL A 153 -3.93 14.07 8.13
CA VAL A 153 -2.84 14.32 9.10
C VAL A 153 -2.54 15.80 9.28
N LYS A 154 -2.74 16.63 8.26
CA LYS A 154 -2.51 18.08 8.32
C LYS A 154 -3.45 18.84 9.27
N LYS A 155 -4.56 18.27 9.67
CA LYS A 155 -5.36 18.84 10.77
C LYS A 155 -4.57 18.98 12.08
N PHE A 156 -3.36 18.39 12.14
CA PHE A 156 -2.49 18.39 13.31
C PHE A 156 -1.06 18.97 13.08
N SER A 157 -0.60 19.32 11.87
CA SER A 157 0.73 19.93 11.67
C SER A 157 1.00 20.48 10.26
N VAL A 158 1.87 21.49 10.24
CA VAL A 158 2.44 22.36 9.19
C VAL A 158 2.54 21.81 7.75
N SER A 159 2.29 22.72 6.80
CA SER A 159 2.37 22.58 5.33
C SER A 159 3.64 21.91 4.81
N ILE A 160 3.46 20.89 3.94
CA ILE A 160 4.50 20.36 3.06
C ILE A 160 4.10 20.69 1.62
N PRO A 161 4.92 21.47 0.88
CA PRO A 161 4.64 21.75 -0.54
C PRO A 161 5.08 20.59 -1.44
N GLY A 162 4.36 20.38 -2.52
CA GLY A 162 4.80 19.56 -3.65
C GLY A 162 3.85 18.43 -4.01
N THR A 163 3.16 18.60 -5.12
CA THR A 163 2.38 17.59 -5.83
C THR A 163 3.31 16.73 -6.69
N LEU A 164 3.26 15.42 -6.52
CA LEU A 164 3.96 14.43 -7.37
C LEU A 164 3.53 14.46 -8.84
N THR A 165 2.39 15.10 -9.14
CA THR A 165 1.81 15.17 -10.48
C THR A 165 2.61 16.01 -11.47
N SER A 166 3.52 16.88 -11.01
CA SER A 166 4.25 17.80 -11.91
C SER A 166 5.53 17.21 -12.51
N GLU A 167 6.04 16.10 -11.96
CA GLU A 167 7.34 15.54 -12.41
C GLU A 167 7.24 14.58 -13.61
N TYR A 168 6.04 14.07 -13.92
CA TYR A 168 5.85 13.06 -14.96
C TYR A 168 4.95 13.57 -16.08
N THR A 169 5.50 14.43 -16.95
CA THR A 169 4.80 14.89 -18.16
C THR A 169 4.82 13.86 -19.29
N ASN A 170 5.88 13.02 -19.33
CA ASN A 170 6.03 11.95 -20.32
C ASN A 170 6.53 10.69 -19.62
N ASN A 171 5.94 9.52 -19.93
CA ASN A 171 6.31 8.20 -19.40
C ASN A 171 6.19 8.06 -17.88
N HIS A 172 4.97 8.06 -17.35
CA HIS A 172 4.75 7.81 -15.95
C HIS A 172 5.12 6.34 -15.58
N PRO A 173 5.86 6.08 -14.48
CA PRO A 173 6.35 4.73 -14.15
C PRO A 173 5.26 3.69 -13.91
N LEU A 174 4.03 4.13 -13.64
CA LEU A 174 2.87 3.24 -13.43
C LEU A 174 1.98 3.05 -14.66
N GLU A 175 2.28 3.66 -15.82
CA GLU A 175 1.45 3.52 -17.05
C GLU A 175 1.38 2.08 -17.58
N ALA A 176 2.37 1.25 -17.27
CA ALA A 176 2.31 -0.17 -17.60
C ALA A 176 1.14 -0.89 -16.92
N TYR A 177 0.72 -0.42 -15.75
CA TYR A 177 -0.20 -1.09 -14.85
C TYR A 177 -1.52 -0.35 -14.61
N LEU A 178 -1.49 0.98 -14.65
CA LEU A 178 -2.63 1.83 -14.31
C LEU A 178 -3.05 2.69 -15.50
N GLU A 179 -4.33 3.01 -15.57
CA GLU A 179 -4.84 3.99 -16.55
C GLU A 179 -4.31 5.39 -16.22
N LYS A 180 -3.97 6.17 -17.28
CA LYS A 180 -3.37 7.50 -17.11
C LYS A 180 -4.37 8.55 -16.63
N TYR A 181 -5.62 8.49 -17.10
CA TYR A 181 -6.60 9.58 -17.02
C TYR A 181 -7.86 9.26 -16.20
N ARG A 182 -7.91 8.15 -15.50
CA ARG A 182 -9.00 7.83 -14.57
C ARG A 182 -8.58 8.04 -13.14
#